data_01a85eaf86f8239d6b50935bdbe4da21
#
_entry.id   01a85eaf86f8239d6b50935bdbe4da21
#
_cell.length_a   1.000
_cell.length_b   1.000
_cell.length_c   1.000
_cell.angle_alpha   90.00
_cell.angle_beta   90.00
_cell.angle_gamma   90.00
#
_symmetry.space_group_name_H-M   'P 1'
#
loop_
_entity.id
_entity.type
_entity.pdbx_description
1 polymer ?
#
loop_
_entity_poly.entity_id
_entity_poly.type
_entity_poly.pdbx_seq_one_letter_code
_entity_poly.pdbx_strand_id
1 'polypeptide(L)'
;MRLSEHILSNLKKPKFTLKPDVILSPGGPKTGYEITVEDRIITYVGPAQSSGSLALTGYAIVPGFIDAHTHAGQTFGKSLIGGEPSQIWKRIWNPMEAALTPDTAHISAKWMFLEAMRGGYTCLVNFSTNQRDLNAAVHRAAGETGIRLVSSSAVDEHYTDQEGKSAVRSPLEIAEMVEDHLSLCDESTQIIPSICSTSFHTNSEDALIRLSQMCIDKGIKLQIHSNEHFPEIQDCVTRFGKRPIEFMADIGILGDHLLLHHATLVTDREIELLSASNTPVSYNPLASIWKGNAVAPALAFQQRGVKFGIGSDTTSADGFKNLSAAEACQRITHCMPIDDFSAGAAWTWTSAASNGSAVAAGIDGSVGSLLSGLEADFLLVDMLRPECMPSHDFEWEFVRYYNRDQIDAVVISGEPVVFGGKAVNWDDESFINQNIGTAYSVASAPEIIRVHGPSSDHRPSV
;
A
#
# COMPACT_ATOMS: atom_id res chain seq x y z
N MET A 1 -16.89 -20.68 -16.59
CA MET A 1 -16.91 -20.45 -15.15
C MET A 1 -16.14 -21.59 -14.50
N ARG A 2 -14.92 -21.36 -14.08
CA ARG A 2 -14.02 -22.37 -13.50
C ARG A 2 -14.07 -22.42 -11.99
N LEU A 3 -14.55 -21.34 -11.37
CA LEU A 3 -14.78 -21.26 -9.94
C LEU A 3 -15.70 -22.40 -9.50
N SER A 4 -15.21 -23.29 -8.66
CA SER A 4 -16.00 -24.37 -8.10
C SER A 4 -16.00 -24.24 -6.58
N GLU A 5 -17.15 -24.53 -5.96
CA GLU A 5 -17.27 -24.67 -4.50
C GLU A 5 -16.24 -25.68 -3.94
N HIS A 6 -15.77 -26.58 -4.78
CA HIS A 6 -14.72 -27.55 -4.43
C HIS A 6 -13.38 -26.85 -4.15
N ILE A 7 -12.99 -25.82 -4.93
CA ILE A 7 -11.76 -25.04 -4.66
C ILE A 7 -11.92 -24.32 -3.31
N LEU A 8 -13.04 -23.58 -3.13
CA LEU A 8 -13.28 -22.87 -1.88
C LEU A 8 -13.29 -23.79 -0.66
N SER A 9 -13.94 -24.97 -0.79
CA SER A 9 -13.99 -25.94 0.32
C SER A 9 -12.60 -26.52 0.66
N ASN A 10 -11.70 -26.59 -0.31
CA ASN A 10 -10.31 -26.98 -0.04
C ASN A 10 -9.51 -25.88 0.63
N LEU A 11 -9.65 -24.62 0.18
CA LEU A 11 -8.98 -23.47 0.78
C LEU A 11 -9.40 -23.22 2.24
N LYS A 12 -10.60 -23.68 2.65
CA LYS A 12 -11.09 -23.58 4.04
C LYS A 12 -10.59 -24.69 4.98
N LYS A 13 -9.79 -25.64 4.47
CA LYS A 13 -9.23 -26.69 5.33
C LYS A 13 -8.00 -26.16 6.08
N PRO A 14 -7.76 -26.61 7.32
CA PRO A 14 -6.56 -26.22 8.07
C PRO A 14 -5.26 -26.67 7.38
N LYS A 15 -5.34 -27.69 6.53
CA LYS A 15 -4.24 -28.15 5.70
C LYS A 15 -4.73 -28.43 4.27
N PHE A 16 -4.04 -27.86 3.30
CA PHE A 16 -4.30 -28.10 1.88
C PHE A 16 -3.01 -28.04 1.06
N THR A 17 -3.01 -28.75 -0.07
CA THR A 17 -1.93 -28.69 -1.06
C THR A 17 -2.52 -28.39 -2.43
N LEU A 18 -2.00 -27.34 -3.09
CA LEU A 18 -2.44 -26.87 -4.38
C LEU A 18 -1.34 -27.09 -5.41
N LYS A 19 -1.72 -27.56 -6.60
CA LYS A 19 -0.83 -27.76 -7.74
C LYS A 19 -1.37 -26.96 -8.94
N PRO A 20 -0.99 -25.68 -9.08
CA PRO A 20 -1.33 -24.87 -10.24
C PRO A 20 -0.42 -25.18 -11.42
N ASP A 21 -0.70 -24.57 -12.58
CA ASP A 21 0.21 -24.64 -13.74
C ASP A 21 1.48 -23.79 -13.49
N VAL A 22 1.34 -22.66 -12.80
CA VAL A 22 2.45 -21.74 -12.46
C VAL A 22 2.42 -21.35 -10.98
N ILE A 23 3.58 -21.34 -10.33
CA ILE A 23 3.81 -20.64 -9.04
C ILE A 23 4.86 -19.57 -9.28
N LEU A 24 4.52 -18.30 -8.95
CA LEU A 24 5.50 -17.21 -8.97
C LEU A 24 6.29 -17.21 -7.67
N SER A 25 7.49 -17.75 -7.71
CA SER A 25 8.43 -17.81 -6.60
C SER A 25 9.44 -16.66 -6.69
N PRO A 26 10.25 -16.38 -5.64
CA PRO A 26 11.33 -15.39 -5.71
C PRO A 26 12.34 -15.63 -6.85
N GLY A 27 12.47 -16.86 -7.32
CA GLY A 27 13.30 -17.22 -8.46
C GLY A 27 12.56 -17.23 -9.81
N GLY A 28 11.44 -16.52 -9.93
CA GLY A 28 10.59 -16.42 -11.11
C GLY A 28 9.53 -17.53 -11.21
N PRO A 29 8.78 -17.57 -12.33
CA PRO A 29 7.72 -18.54 -12.55
C PRO A 29 8.23 -19.99 -12.53
N LYS A 30 7.53 -20.89 -11.84
CA LYS A 30 7.84 -22.32 -11.76
C LYS A 30 6.65 -23.14 -12.19
N THR A 31 6.88 -24.12 -13.08
CA THR A 31 5.89 -25.11 -13.52
C THR A 31 6.14 -26.46 -12.85
N GLY A 32 5.08 -27.24 -12.66
CA GLY A 32 5.18 -28.56 -12.02
C GLY A 32 5.47 -28.48 -10.51
N TYR A 33 5.24 -27.33 -9.89
CA TYR A 33 5.39 -27.08 -8.46
C TYR A 33 4.04 -27.21 -7.76
N GLU A 34 4.09 -27.44 -6.44
CA GLU A 34 2.96 -27.38 -5.54
C GLU A 34 3.28 -26.52 -4.31
N ILE A 35 2.24 -26.02 -3.69
CA ILE A 35 2.31 -25.29 -2.42
C ILE A 35 1.44 -26.01 -1.38
N THR A 36 2.00 -26.25 -0.19
CA THR A 36 1.26 -26.78 0.96
C THR A 36 1.17 -25.74 2.03
N VAL A 37 -0.06 -25.53 2.52
CA VAL A 37 -0.38 -24.64 3.63
C VAL A 37 -0.92 -25.47 4.79
N GLU A 38 -0.47 -25.19 6.00
CA GLU A 38 -0.95 -25.81 7.24
C GLU A 38 -1.04 -24.73 8.32
N ASP A 39 -2.21 -24.58 8.91
CA ASP A 39 -2.48 -23.62 10.00
C ASP A 39 -1.91 -22.21 9.69
N ARG A 40 -2.24 -21.64 8.57
CA ARG A 40 -1.84 -20.30 8.10
C ARG A 40 -0.45 -20.23 7.43
N ILE A 41 0.44 -21.19 7.67
CA ILE A 41 1.83 -21.16 7.26
C ILE A 41 2.05 -21.97 5.98
N ILE A 42 2.85 -21.46 5.09
CA ILE A 42 3.38 -22.22 3.96
C ILE A 42 4.41 -23.22 4.49
N THR A 43 4.09 -24.50 4.47
CA THR A 43 5.01 -25.55 4.96
C THR A 43 5.87 -26.13 3.84
N TYR A 44 5.45 -26.00 2.59
CA TYR A 44 6.21 -26.47 1.42
C TYR A 44 5.88 -25.67 0.18
N VAL A 45 6.90 -25.30 -0.58
CA VAL A 45 6.81 -24.87 -1.99
C VAL A 45 7.94 -25.52 -2.76
N GLY A 46 7.61 -26.31 -3.78
CA GLY A 46 8.63 -27.04 -4.55
C GLY A 46 8.03 -27.95 -5.62
N PRO A 47 8.88 -28.76 -6.30
CA PRO A 47 8.41 -29.75 -7.26
C PRO A 47 7.32 -30.65 -6.66
N ALA A 48 6.26 -30.89 -7.44
CA ALA A 48 5.11 -31.65 -6.96
C ALA A 48 5.49 -33.07 -6.53
N GLN A 49 5.15 -33.45 -5.32
CA GLN A 49 5.46 -34.75 -4.68
C GLN A 49 4.19 -35.48 -4.22
N SER A 50 3.11 -34.70 -3.99
CA SER A 50 1.90 -35.22 -3.35
C SER A 50 0.94 -35.82 -4.37
N SER A 51 0.46 -37.04 -4.11
CA SER A 51 -0.63 -37.66 -4.88
C SER A 51 -2.02 -37.10 -4.49
N GLY A 52 -2.10 -36.30 -3.40
CA GLY A 52 -3.34 -35.73 -2.86
C GLY A 52 -3.51 -34.23 -3.10
N SER A 53 -2.63 -33.60 -3.86
CA SER A 53 -2.73 -32.17 -4.19
C SER A 53 -3.94 -31.88 -5.08
N LEU A 54 -4.63 -30.78 -4.79
CA LEU A 54 -5.68 -30.25 -5.67
C LEU A 54 -5.05 -29.67 -6.94
N ALA A 55 -5.29 -30.33 -8.06
CA ALA A 55 -4.83 -29.83 -9.35
C ALA A 55 -5.64 -28.62 -9.79
N LEU A 56 -4.96 -27.53 -10.08
CA LEU A 56 -5.53 -26.24 -10.50
C LEU A 56 -5.06 -25.90 -11.92
N THR A 57 -5.54 -26.69 -12.90
CA THR A 57 -5.19 -26.48 -14.31
C THR A 57 -5.71 -25.16 -14.83
N GLY A 58 -4.82 -24.39 -15.47
CA GLY A 58 -5.12 -23.05 -15.98
C GLY A 58 -5.04 -21.95 -14.93
N TYR A 59 -4.45 -22.22 -13.77
CA TYR A 59 -4.25 -21.24 -12.72
C TYR A 59 -2.77 -20.98 -12.45
N ALA A 60 -2.51 -19.75 -12.04
CA ALA A 60 -1.27 -19.40 -11.37
C ALA A 60 -1.54 -19.08 -9.88
N ILE A 61 -0.55 -19.38 -9.04
CA ILE A 61 -0.48 -18.88 -7.66
C ILE A 61 0.67 -17.88 -7.60
N VAL A 62 0.36 -16.65 -7.15
CA VAL A 62 1.31 -15.55 -7.01
C VAL A 62 1.25 -14.99 -5.61
N PRO A 63 2.33 -14.40 -5.06
CA PRO A 63 2.26 -13.69 -3.77
C PRO A 63 1.16 -12.64 -3.79
N GLY A 64 0.46 -12.45 -2.69
CA GLY A 64 -0.46 -11.33 -2.52
C GLY A 64 0.27 -10.00 -2.67
N PHE A 65 -0.37 -9.01 -3.28
CA PHE A 65 0.18 -7.67 -3.33
C PHE A 65 0.18 -7.03 -1.93
N ILE A 66 1.20 -6.22 -1.67
CA ILE A 66 1.31 -5.41 -0.46
C ILE A 66 1.34 -3.95 -0.88
N ASP A 67 0.37 -3.18 -0.41
CA ASP A 67 0.31 -1.75 -0.65
C ASP A 67 1.29 -1.03 0.30
N ALA A 68 2.37 -0.48 -0.23
CA ALA A 68 3.41 0.15 0.58
C ALA A 68 3.01 1.54 1.11
N HIS A 69 1.86 2.08 0.69
CA HIS A 69 1.34 3.37 1.16
C HIS A 69 -0.10 3.60 0.75
N THR A 70 -0.96 3.85 1.73
CA THR A 70 -2.35 4.20 1.49
C THR A 70 -2.96 4.97 2.67
N HIS A 71 -4.20 5.50 2.48
CA HIS A 71 -4.96 6.25 3.48
C HIS A 71 -6.40 5.73 3.55
N ALA A 72 -6.68 4.84 4.49
CA ALA A 72 -8.01 4.20 4.61
C ALA A 72 -9.15 5.21 4.90
N GLY A 73 -8.85 6.31 5.57
CA GLY A 73 -9.80 7.39 5.85
C GLY A 73 -10.24 8.19 4.63
N GLN A 74 -9.45 8.19 3.55
CA GLN A 74 -9.65 9.07 2.39
C GLN A 74 -10.39 8.41 1.21
N THR A 75 -10.86 7.18 1.35
CA THR A 75 -11.41 6.36 0.26
C THR A 75 -12.49 7.05 -0.56
N PHE A 76 -13.41 7.74 0.07
CA PHE A 76 -14.52 8.42 -0.62
C PHE A 76 -14.10 9.71 -1.30
N GLY A 77 -12.93 10.26 -0.95
CA GLY A 77 -12.37 11.46 -1.56
C GLY A 77 -11.71 11.23 -2.92
N LYS A 78 -11.39 9.99 -3.29
CA LYS A 78 -10.70 9.70 -4.57
C LYS A 78 -11.46 10.16 -5.81
N SER A 79 -12.79 10.18 -5.77
CA SER A 79 -13.62 10.67 -6.88
C SER A 79 -13.66 12.20 -6.99
N LEU A 80 -13.20 12.92 -5.97
CA LEU A 80 -13.20 14.38 -5.92
C LEU A 80 -11.97 15.00 -6.56
N ILE A 81 -10.92 14.22 -6.82
CA ILE A 81 -9.62 14.70 -7.31
C ILE A 81 -9.53 14.85 -8.82
N GLY A 82 -10.55 14.45 -9.58
CA GLY A 82 -10.53 14.52 -11.05
C GLY A 82 -10.26 15.93 -11.56
N GLY A 83 -9.09 16.13 -12.21
CA GLY A 83 -8.68 17.41 -12.75
C GLY A 83 -8.23 18.47 -11.74
N GLU A 84 -8.17 18.16 -10.45
CA GLU A 84 -7.71 19.09 -9.41
C GLU A 84 -6.17 19.03 -9.29
N PRO A 85 -5.44 20.10 -9.65
CA PRO A 85 -3.98 20.11 -9.52
C PRO A 85 -3.55 20.26 -8.06
N SER A 86 -2.30 20.10 -7.80
CA SER A 86 -1.52 20.14 -6.59
C SER A 86 -2.19 20.56 -5.24
N GLN A 87 -1.61 20.19 -4.14
CA GLN A 87 -2.10 20.47 -2.77
C GLN A 87 -3.52 19.93 -2.49
N ILE A 88 -3.91 18.84 -3.19
CA ILE A 88 -5.20 18.16 -3.02
C ILE A 88 -5.43 17.78 -1.56
N TRP A 89 -4.37 17.34 -0.87
CA TRP A 89 -4.42 16.97 0.53
C TRP A 89 -4.92 18.11 1.43
N LYS A 90 -4.46 19.36 1.24
CA LYS A 90 -4.95 20.51 2.02
C LYS A 90 -6.39 20.89 1.71
N ARG A 91 -6.79 20.74 0.44
CA ARG A 91 -8.06 21.28 -0.05
C ARG A 91 -9.21 20.28 0.02
N ILE A 92 -8.91 18.98 -0.07
CA ILE A 92 -9.91 17.92 -0.19
C ILE A 92 -9.78 16.93 0.97
N TRP A 93 -8.61 16.29 1.13
CA TRP A 93 -8.50 15.14 2.02
C TRP A 93 -8.42 15.50 3.49
N ASN A 94 -7.64 16.52 3.90
CA ASN A 94 -7.60 16.93 5.29
C ASN A 94 -8.98 17.41 5.81
N PRO A 95 -9.74 18.25 5.08
CA PRO A 95 -11.11 18.61 5.49
C PRO A 95 -12.03 17.37 5.60
N MET A 96 -11.89 16.41 4.68
CA MET A 96 -12.70 15.20 4.70
C MET A 96 -12.35 14.28 5.88
N GLU A 97 -11.06 14.06 6.15
CA GLU A 97 -10.61 13.27 7.31
C GLU A 97 -11.00 13.91 8.63
N ALA A 98 -10.90 15.25 8.73
CA ALA A 98 -11.30 15.99 9.92
C ALA A 98 -12.82 15.89 10.23
N ALA A 99 -13.64 15.58 9.22
CA ALA A 99 -15.08 15.39 9.36
C ALA A 99 -15.48 13.94 9.68
N LEU A 100 -14.53 12.99 9.71
CA LEU A 100 -14.83 11.59 10.02
C LEU A 100 -15.25 11.42 11.48
N THR A 101 -16.25 10.56 11.68
CA THR A 101 -16.59 9.96 12.96
C THR A 101 -16.08 8.53 13.02
N PRO A 102 -16.01 7.87 14.19
CA PRO A 102 -15.65 6.47 14.28
C PRO A 102 -16.48 5.55 13.35
N ASP A 103 -17.79 5.81 13.21
CA ASP A 103 -18.65 5.03 12.33
C ASP A 103 -18.31 5.25 10.85
N THR A 104 -18.13 6.49 10.43
CA THR A 104 -17.78 6.79 9.04
C THR A 104 -16.35 6.39 8.69
N ALA A 105 -15.42 6.42 9.63
CA ALA A 105 -14.06 5.89 9.47
C ALA A 105 -14.07 4.35 9.31
N HIS A 106 -14.88 3.63 10.10
CA HIS A 106 -15.09 2.19 9.94
C HIS A 106 -15.64 1.85 8.55
N ILE A 107 -16.70 2.55 8.11
CA ILE A 107 -17.31 2.34 6.80
C ILE A 107 -16.30 2.64 5.67
N SER A 108 -15.56 3.76 5.75
CA SER A 108 -14.54 4.13 4.79
C SER A 108 -13.44 3.07 4.68
N ALA A 109 -12.90 2.63 5.81
CA ALA A 109 -11.86 1.60 5.87
C ALA A 109 -12.36 0.26 5.31
N LYS A 110 -13.53 -0.22 5.75
CA LYS A 110 -14.09 -1.49 5.29
C LYS A 110 -14.38 -1.49 3.79
N TRP A 111 -14.84 -0.35 3.25
CA TRP A 111 -15.02 -0.15 1.82
C TRP A 111 -13.71 -0.24 1.05
N MET A 112 -12.69 0.47 1.52
CA MET A 112 -11.36 0.41 0.93
C MET A 112 -10.77 -0.99 0.99
N PHE A 113 -10.87 -1.67 2.13
CA PHE A 113 -10.32 -3.02 2.31
C PHE A 113 -10.96 -4.02 1.35
N LEU A 114 -12.27 -3.91 1.10
CA LEU A 114 -12.94 -4.71 0.07
C LEU A 114 -12.39 -4.42 -1.32
N GLU A 115 -12.23 -3.12 -1.69
CA GLU A 115 -11.64 -2.73 -2.98
C GLU A 115 -10.23 -3.28 -3.12
N ALA A 116 -9.40 -3.13 -2.09
CA ALA A 116 -8.02 -3.57 -2.05
C ALA A 116 -7.89 -5.10 -2.20
N MET A 117 -8.65 -5.86 -1.42
CA MET A 117 -8.65 -7.34 -1.53
C MET A 117 -9.10 -7.79 -2.91
N ARG A 118 -10.14 -7.18 -3.48
CA ARG A 118 -10.58 -7.46 -4.85
C ARG A 118 -9.55 -7.04 -5.89
N GLY A 119 -8.67 -6.10 -5.57
CA GLY A 119 -7.51 -5.67 -6.35
C GLY A 119 -6.25 -6.50 -6.13
N GLY A 120 -6.32 -7.56 -5.29
CA GLY A 120 -5.21 -8.47 -5.03
C GLY A 120 -4.29 -8.08 -3.87
N TYR A 121 -4.62 -7.04 -3.11
CA TYR A 121 -3.86 -6.69 -1.91
C TYR A 121 -4.22 -7.61 -0.74
N THR A 122 -3.19 -8.13 -0.07
CA THR A 122 -3.31 -8.93 1.16
C THR A 122 -2.86 -8.15 2.40
N CYS A 123 -2.07 -7.10 2.21
CA CYS A 123 -1.59 -6.22 3.26
C CYS A 123 -1.58 -4.77 2.79
N LEU A 124 -1.90 -3.85 3.71
CA LEU A 124 -1.87 -2.41 3.45
C LEU A 124 -1.00 -1.70 4.48
N VAL A 125 -0.13 -0.79 4.03
CA VAL A 125 0.60 0.14 4.89
C VAL A 125 -0.20 1.44 4.96
N ASN A 126 -0.94 1.60 6.05
CA ASN A 126 -1.89 2.68 6.23
C ASN A 126 -1.25 3.87 6.96
N PHE A 127 -1.26 5.01 6.31
CA PHE A 127 -0.93 6.29 6.92
C PHE A 127 -2.21 6.89 7.51
N SER A 128 -2.26 7.12 8.83
CA SER A 128 -3.49 7.44 9.55
C SER A 128 -3.43 8.76 10.30
N THR A 129 -4.55 9.14 10.93
CA THR A 129 -4.66 10.32 11.77
C THR A 129 -4.14 10.05 13.18
N ASN A 130 -4.10 11.10 14.02
CA ASN A 130 -3.74 11.00 15.44
C ASN A 130 -4.93 10.68 16.36
N GLN A 131 -6.11 10.39 15.81
CA GLN A 131 -7.33 10.16 16.59
C GLN A 131 -7.49 8.67 16.89
N ARG A 132 -7.31 8.31 18.17
CA ARG A 132 -7.40 6.92 18.64
C ARG A 132 -8.69 6.22 18.20
N ASP A 133 -9.85 6.90 18.38
CA ASP A 133 -11.14 6.29 18.07
C ASP A 133 -11.34 6.02 16.57
N LEU A 134 -10.77 6.86 15.70
CA LEU A 134 -10.77 6.63 14.26
C LEU A 134 -9.86 5.44 13.92
N ASN A 135 -8.67 5.37 14.52
CA ASN A 135 -7.75 4.26 14.32
C ASN A 135 -8.35 2.93 14.83
N ALA A 136 -9.02 2.94 15.98
CA ALA A 136 -9.74 1.78 16.50
C ALA A 136 -10.87 1.31 15.55
N ALA A 137 -11.57 2.26 14.92
CA ALA A 137 -12.59 1.97 13.92
C ALA A 137 -12.00 1.31 12.66
N VAL A 138 -10.84 1.78 12.20
CA VAL A 138 -10.08 1.17 11.09
C VAL A 138 -9.62 -0.24 11.45
N HIS A 139 -9.12 -0.47 12.67
CA HIS A 139 -8.71 -1.78 13.17
C HIS A 139 -9.88 -2.77 13.21
N ARG A 140 -11.07 -2.34 13.67
CA ARG A 140 -12.29 -3.18 13.62
C ARG A 140 -12.61 -3.59 12.18
N ALA A 141 -12.55 -2.66 11.24
CA ALA A 141 -12.78 -2.97 9.82
C ALA A 141 -11.76 -4.00 9.29
N ALA A 142 -10.48 -3.90 9.67
CA ALA A 142 -9.45 -4.87 9.31
C ALA A 142 -9.78 -6.27 9.89
N GLY A 143 -10.14 -6.36 11.16
CA GLY A 143 -10.55 -7.61 11.80
C GLY A 143 -11.78 -8.25 11.15
N GLU A 144 -12.78 -7.44 10.75
CA GLU A 144 -14.00 -7.92 10.09
C GLU A 144 -13.74 -8.42 8.65
N THR A 145 -12.80 -7.82 7.94
CA THR A 145 -12.49 -8.15 6.55
C THR A 145 -11.41 -9.21 6.41
N GLY A 146 -10.58 -9.38 7.43
CA GLY A 146 -9.45 -10.31 7.43
C GLY A 146 -8.19 -9.77 6.74
N ILE A 147 -8.15 -8.49 6.33
CA ILE A 147 -6.97 -7.89 5.72
C ILE A 147 -5.87 -7.64 6.76
N ARG A 148 -4.62 -7.82 6.37
CA ARG A 148 -3.46 -7.45 7.19
C ARG A 148 -3.21 -5.95 7.08
N LEU A 149 -2.91 -5.30 8.20
CA LEU A 149 -2.74 -3.85 8.25
C LEU A 149 -1.46 -3.47 9.00
N VAL A 150 -0.54 -2.77 8.33
CA VAL A 150 0.49 -2.00 9.03
C VAL A 150 -0.14 -0.66 9.36
N SER A 151 -0.53 -0.50 10.62
CA SER A 151 -1.28 0.66 11.09
C SER A 151 -0.35 1.70 11.69
N SER A 152 -0.52 2.95 11.28
CA SER A 152 0.18 4.06 11.92
C SER A 152 -0.77 4.99 12.69
N SER A 153 -0.19 5.80 13.56
CA SER A 153 -0.82 6.99 14.13
C SER A 153 0.07 8.18 13.87
N ALA A 154 -0.53 9.30 13.46
CA ALA A 154 0.23 10.54 13.24
C ALA A 154 0.68 11.11 14.59
N VAL A 155 1.99 11.29 14.74
CA VAL A 155 2.62 11.87 15.93
C VAL A 155 3.38 13.10 15.51
N ASP A 156 2.74 14.26 15.69
CA ASP A 156 3.28 15.58 15.32
C ASP A 156 3.43 16.45 16.57
N GLU A 157 4.57 17.12 16.70
CA GLU A 157 4.85 18.07 17.78
C GLU A 157 3.98 19.33 17.64
N HIS A 158 3.94 19.89 16.42
CA HIS A 158 3.12 21.06 16.11
C HIS A 158 1.78 20.61 15.53
N TYR A 159 0.70 21.10 16.10
CA TYR A 159 -0.65 20.78 15.64
C TYR A 159 -1.61 21.97 15.78
N THR A 160 -2.76 21.86 15.16
CA THR A 160 -3.86 22.82 15.34
C THR A 160 -4.88 22.17 16.27
N ASP A 161 -5.22 22.83 17.35
CA ASP A 161 -6.20 22.36 18.32
C ASP A 161 -7.65 22.47 17.80
N GLN A 162 -8.60 22.04 18.62
CA GLN A 162 -10.03 22.07 18.27
C GLN A 162 -10.60 23.48 18.11
N GLU A 163 -9.92 24.49 18.66
CA GLU A 163 -10.29 25.91 18.53
C GLU A 163 -9.61 26.55 17.30
N GLY A 164 -8.83 25.82 16.54
CA GLY A 164 -8.09 26.32 15.38
C GLY A 164 -6.80 27.05 15.74
N LYS A 165 -6.30 26.91 16.98
CA LYS A 165 -5.05 27.54 17.43
C LYS A 165 -3.86 26.59 17.27
N SER A 166 -2.72 27.16 16.90
CA SER A 166 -1.45 26.40 16.90
C SER A 166 -1.04 26.06 18.33
N ALA A 167 -0.71 24.79 18.54
CA ALA A 167 -0.24 24.24 19.80
C ALA A 167 0.98 23.35 19.59
N VAL A 168 1.72 23.10 20.66
CA VAL A 168 2.98 22.31 20.65
C VAL A 168 2.90 21.25 21.74
N ARG A 169 3.12 20.00 21.38
CA ARG A 169 3.17 18.87 22.33
C ARG A 169 4.53 18.79 22.99
N SER A 170 4.52 18.47 24.26
CA SER A 170 5.72 18.13 25.01
C SER A 170 6.29 16.76 24.58
N PRO A 171 7.57 16.47 24.82
CA PRO A 171 8.15 15.15 24.61
C PRO A 171 7.41 14.02 25.31
N LEU A 172 6.80 14.28 26.47
CA LEU A 172 6.01 13.29 27.21
C LEU A 172 4.71 12.97 26.46
N GLU A 173 3.96 13.98 26.02
CA GLU A 173 2.74 13.78 25.24
C GLU A 173 3.01 13.00 23.94
N ILE A 174 4.14 13.27 23.25
CA ILE A 174 4.58 12.50 22.08
C ILE A 174 4.80 11.04 22.45
N ALA A 175 5.48 10.76 23.55
CA ALA A 175 5.73 9.41 24.01
C ALA A 175 4.43 8.67 24.39
N GLU A 176 3.52 9.35 25.09
CA GLU A 176 2.20 8.82 25.43
C GLU A 176 1.37 8.48 24.20
N MET A 177 1.41 9.30 23.15
CA MET A 177 0.72 9.00 21.88
C MET A 177 1.27 7.74 21.20
N VAL A 178 2.59 7.54 21.21
CA VAL A 178 3.21 6.32 20.68
C VAL A 178 2.76 5.09 21.46
N GLU A 179 2.84 5.12 22.79
CA GLU A 179 2.44 3.99 23.63
C GLU A 179 0.94 3.67 23.51
N ASP A 180 0.12 4.71 23.42
CA ASP A 180 -1.32 4.57 23.22
C ASP A 180 -1.66 3.86 21.91
N HIS A 181 -0.98 4.21 20.82
CA HIS A 181 -1.16 3.55 19.53
C HIS A 181 -0.67 2.10 19.57
N LEU A 182 0.48 1.82 20.17
CA LEU A 182 1.00 0.46 20.32
C LEU A 182 0.01 -0.41 21.09
N SER A 183 -0.49 0.09 22.21
CA SER A 183 -1.52 -0.59 23.02
C SER A 183 -2.78 -0.91 22.20
N LEU A 184 -3.19 -0.03 21.29
CA LEU A 184 -4.31 -0.29 20.39
C LEU A 184 -4.01 -1.38 19.36
N CYS A 185 -2.78 -1.45 18.86
CA CYS A 185 -2.38 -2.48 17.89
C CYS A 185 -2.28 -3.86 18.52
N ASP A 186 -1.88 -3.97 19.79
CA ASP A 186 -1.73 -5.25 20.50
C ASP A 186 -3.05 -6.03 20.68
N GLU A 187 -4.19 -5.37 20.42
CA GLU A 187 -5.51 -6.02 20.49
C GLU A 187 -5.76 -7.02 19.32
N SER A 188 -4.93 -7.03 18.28
CA SER A 188 -5.10 -7.91 17.11
C SER A 188 -3.78 -8.35 16.48
N THR A 189 -3.63 -9.64 16.22
CA THR A 189 -2.44 -10.20 15.53
C THR A 189 -2.34 -9.83 14.05
N GLN A 190 -3.41 -9.28 13.45
CA GLN A 190 -3.42 -8.83 12.06
C GLN A 190 -2.98 -7.37 11.91
N ILE A 191 -2.88 -6.64 13.04
CA ILE A 191 -2.47 -5.24 13.08
C ILE A 191 -0.99 -5.17 13.47
N ILE A 192 -0.18 -4.60 12.60
CA ILE A 192 1.25 -4.41 12.82
C ILE A 192 1.46 -2.92 13.11
N PRO A 193 2.05 -2.57 14.26
CA PRO A 193 2.23 -1.17 14.63
C PRO A 193 3.29 -0.48 13.80
N SER A 194 3.04 0.79 13.51
CA SER A 194 4.00 1.76 13.00
C SER A 194 3.62 3.15 13.49
N ILE A 195 4.48 4.13 13.30
CA ILE A 195 4.20 5.54 13.60
C ILE A 195 4.33 6.33 12.32
N CYS A 196 3.57 7.41 12.16
CA CYS A 196 3.80 8.35 11.08
C CYS A 196 3.96 9.79 11.60
N SER A 197 4.71 10.57 10.85
CA SER A 197 4.74 12.03 10.97
C SER A 197 4.14 12.62 9.70
N THR A 198 3.17 13.52 9.86
CA THR A 198 2.43 14.10 8.72
C THR A 198 3.38 14.75 7.73
N SER A 199 4.38 15.46 8.25
CA SER A 199 5.46 16.08 7.47
C SER A 199 6.62 16.39 8.41
N PHE A 200 7.84 16.48 7.86
CA PHE A 200 8.97 16.98 8.66
C PHE A 200 8.76 18.43 9.15
N HIS A 201 7.80 19.19 8.60
CA HIS A 201 7.44 20.52 9.07
C HIS A 201 6.65 20.55 10.37
N THR A 202 5.97 19.47 10.70
CA THR A 202 5.13 19.35 11.89
C THR A 202 5.93 18.97 13.13
N ASN A 203 7.22 18.72 12.96
CA ASN A 203 8.12 18.36 14.04
C ASN A 203 9.39 19.23 14.02
N SER A 204 9.93 19.52 15.20
CA SER A 204 11.28 20.05 15.34
C SER A 204 12.34 18.97 15.06
N GLU A 205 13.59 19.36 14.83
CA GLU A 205 14.71 18.45 14.69
C GLU A 205 14.81 17.47 15.87
N ASP A 206 14.74 18.02 17.09
CA ASP A 206 14.76 17.24 18.32
C ASP A 206 13.59 16.26 18.44
N ALA A 207 12.38 16.63 18.00
CA ALA A 207 11.21 15.77 18.01
C ALA A 207 11.35 14.64 17.00
N LEU A 208 11.86 14.92 15.78
CA LEU A 208 12.13 13.91 14.76
C LEU A 208 13.18 12.90 15.23
N ILE A 209 14.28 13.36 15.82
CA ILE A 209 15.33 12.48 16.36
C ILE A 209 14.76 11.58 17.45
N ARG A 210 13.99 12.13 18.40
CA ARG A 210 13.34 11.33 19.46
C ARG A 210 12.36 10.32 18.90
N LEU A 211 11.51 10.73 17.98
CA LEU A 211 10.51 9.85 17.37
C LEU A 211 11.18 8.70 16.60
N SER A 212 12.23 9.02 15.83
CA SER A 212 13.07 8.03 15.14
C SER A 212 13.68 7.03 16.11
N GLN A 213 14.28 7.52 17.22
CA GLN A 213 14.89 6.64 18.23
C GLN A 213 13.84 5.75 18.91
N MET A 214 12.66 6.27 19.24
CA MET A 214 11.57 5.46 19.80
C MET A 214 11.14 4.35 18.85
N CYS A 215 11.06 4.62 17.55
CA CYS A 215 10.73 3.60 16.56
C CYS A 215 11.81 2.51 16.47
N ILE A 216 13.10 2.90 16.52
CA ILE A 216 14.23 1.95 16.58
C ILE A 216 14.13 1.07 17.82
N ASP A 217 13.96 1.67 19.01
CA ASP A 217 13.93 0.96 20.29
C ASP A 217 12.76 -0.04 20.36
N LYS A 218 11.67 0.25 19.70
CA LYS A 218 10.47 -0.60 19.65
C LYS A 218 10.45 -1.57 18.45
N GLY A 219 11.39 -1.45 17.52
CA GLY A 219 11.45 -2.29 16.32
C GLY A 219 10.27 -2.06 15.36
N ILE A 220 9.76 -0.82 15.25
CA ILE A 220 8.63 -0.45 14.40
C ILE A 220 9.06 0.58 13.34
N LYS A 221 8.26 0.73 12.28
CA LYS A 221 8.52 1.72 11.23
C LYS A 221 8.05 3.12 11.62
N LEU A 222 8.85 4.12 11.21
CA LEU A 222 8.45 5.51 11.12
C LEU A 222 8.12 5.83 9.65
N GLN A 223 6.92 6.32 9.36
CA GLN A 223 6.45 6.68 8.02
C GLN A 223 6.47 8.21 7.85
N ILE A 224 7.04 8.72 6.77
CA ILE A 224 7.10 10.17 6.48
C ILE A 224 6.90 10.40 4.99
N HIS A 225 6.03 11.36 4.61
CA HIS A 225 5.99 11.89 3.25
C HIS A 225 7.22 12.76 3.00
N SER A 226 7.91 12.55 1.91
CA SER A 226 9.12 13.32 1.60
C SER A 226 9.35 13.48 0.09
N ASN A 227 9.85 14.65 -0.26
CA ASN A 227 10.19 15.01 -1.64
C ASN A 227 9.02 14.84 -2.63
N GLU A 228 7.78 14.98 -2.16
CA GLU A 228 6.59 14.79 -2.98
C GLU A 228 6.32 16.01 -3.88
N HIS A 229 6.46 17.22 -3.31
CA HIS A 229 6.09 18.48 -3.96
C HIS A 229 7.18 19.54 -3.85
N PHE A 230 7.26 20.43 -4.85
CA PHE A 230 8.18 21.58 -4.81
C PHE A 230 8.00 22.49 -3.59
N PRO A 231 6.77 22.85 -3.15
CA PRO A 231 6.60 23.67 -1.96
C PRO A 231 7.21 23.07 -0.69
N GLU A 232 7.15 21.77 -0.52
CA GLU A 232 7.77 21.05 0.59
C GLU A 232 9.30 21.20 0.56
N ILE A 233 9.91 20.97 -0.62
CA ILE A 233 11.34 21.12 -0.79
C ILE A 233 11.77 22.57 -0.57
N GLN A 234 11.03 23.53 -1.13
CA GLN A 234 11.31 24.96 -0.99
C GLN A 234 11.27 25.41 0.48
N ASP A 235 10.29 24.90 1.25
CA ASP A 235 10.21 25.23 2.67
C ASP A 235 11.38 24.62 3.46
N CYS A 236 11.74 23.37 3.19
CA CYS A 236 12.87 22.72 3.82
C CYS A 236 14.20 23.46 3.52
N VAL A 237 14.42 23.84 2.27
CA VAL A 237 15.59 24.63 1.89
C VAL A 237 15.60 26.00 2.56
N THR A 238 14.45 26.64 2.68
CA THR A 238 14.33 27.96 3.33
C THR A 238 14.61 27.89 4.84
N ARG A 239 14.14 26.82 5.50
CA ARG A 239 14.27 26.66 6.97
C ARG A 239 15.64 26.10 7.38
N PHE A 240 16.15 25.13 6.64
CA PHE A 240 17.31 24.31 7.03
C PHE A 240 18.50 24.43 6.07
N GLY A 241 18.34 25.14 4.95
CA GLY A 241 19.39 25.27 3.94
C GLY A 241 19.67 23.98 3.14
N LYS A 242 18.83 22.96 3.28
CA LYS A 242 18.99 21.61 2.70
C LYS A 242 17.69 21.08 2.16
N ARG A 243 17.80 20.11 1.26
CA ARG A 243 16.65 19.34 0.78
C ARG A 243 16.19 18.33 1.83
N PRO A 244 14.93 17.83 1.79
CA PRO A 244 14.37 17.02 2.88
C PRO A 244 15.20 15.79 3.25
N ILE A 245 15.63 14.98 2.27
CA ILE A 245 16.42 13.77 2.54
C ILE A 245 17.84 14.13 3.02
N GLU A 246 18.45 15.20 2.51
CA GLU A 246 19.73 15.70 3.00
C GLU A 246 19.63 16.21 4.46
N PHE A 247 18.53 16.90 4.79
CA PHE A 247 18.25 17.32 6.16
C PHE A 247 18.09 16.11 7.10
N MET A 248 17.28 15.11 6.70
CA MET A 248 17.11 13.89 7.49
C MET A 248 18.41 13.10 7.67
N ALA A 249 19.30 13.10 6.66
CA ALA A 249 20.61 12.50 6.78
C ALA A 249 21.48 13.23 7.80
N ASP A 250 21.48 14.55 7.81
CA ASP A 250 22.28 15.37 8.72
C ASP A 250 21.87 15.21 10.19
N ILE A 251 20.56 15.11 10.46
CA ILE A 251 20.06 14.87 11.80
C ILE A 251 20.10 13.38 12.20
N GLY A 252 20.56 12.51 11.29
CA GLY A 252 20.85 11.11 11.57
C GLY A 252 19.64 10.19 11.69
N ILE A 253 18.48 10.56 11.10
CA ILE A 253 17.26 9.74 11.19
C ILE A 253 17.04 8.79 10.00
N LEU A 254 17.89 8.85 8.95
CA LEU A 254 17.82 7.88 7.86
C LEU A 254 18.22 6.49 8.36
N GLY A 255 17.49 5.47 7.93
CA GLY A 255 17.72 4.08 8.31
C GLY A 255 16.63 3.16 7.81
N ASP A 256 16.80 1.87 8.04
CA ASP A 256 15.82 0.84 7.65
C ASP A 256 14.50 0.90 8.43
N HIS A 257 14.49 1.55 9.60
CA HIS A 257 13.28 1.82 10.38
C HIS A 257 12.40 2.93 9.81
N LEU A 258 12.92 3.76 8.89
CA LEU A 258 12.20 4.85 8.24
C LEU A 258 11.65 4.36 6.89
N LEU A 259 10.37 4.62 6.62
CA LEU A 259 9.73 4.43 5.31
C LEU A 259 9.36 5.81 4.74
N LEU A 260 10.01 6.22 3.67
CA LEU A 260 9.71 7.46 2.98
C LEU A 260 8.68 7.25 1.88
N HIS A 261 7.60 8.01 1.93
CA HIS A 261 6.58 7.98 0.89
C HIS A 261 6.90 8.96 -0.22
N HIS A 262 6.63 8.54 -1.45
CA HIS A 262 6.79 9.26 -2.71
C HIS A 262 8.23 9.37 -3.20
N ALA A 263 9.08 10.18 -2.59
CA ALA A 263 10.45 10.44 -3.05
C ALA A 263 10.52 10.75 -4.56
N THR A 264 9.57 11.60 -5.06
CA THR A 264 9.41 11.88 -6.49
C THR A 264 10.46 12.85 -7.01
N LEU A 265 10.77 13.89 -6.22
CA LEU A 265 11.67 14.99 -6.59
C LEU A 265 13.03 14.82 -5.92
N VAL A 266 13.64 13.65 -6.09
CA VAL A 266 14.96 13.35 -5.52
C VAL A 266 16.10 13.69 -6.48
N THR A 267 17.26 14.02 -5.91
CA THR A 267 18.52 14.20 -6.63
C THR A 267 19.35 12.91 -6.55
N ASP A 268 20.39 12.80 -7.40
CA ASP A 268 21.36 11.70 -7.33
C ASP A 268 21.99 11.59 -5.93
N ARG A 269 22.29 12.73 -5.29
CA ARG A 269 22.83 12.76 -3.94
C ARG A 269 21.85 12.21 -2.90
N GLU A 270 20.58 12.54 -3.01
CA GLU A 270 19.56 12.01 -2.11
C GLU A 270 19.37 10.50 -2.31
N ILE A 271 19.43 9.98 -3.55
CA ILE A 271 19.40 8.53 -3.82
C ILE A 271 20.62 7.83 -3.20
N GLU A 272 21.81 8.41 -3.28
CA GLU A 272 23.02 7.88 -2.61
C GLU A 272 22.84 7.80 -1.09
N LEU A 273 22.25 8.82 -0.47
CA LEU A 273 21.97 8.84 0.98
C LEU A 273 20.97 7.75 1.38
N LEU A 274 19.89 7.57 0.61
CA LEU A 274 18.92 6.50 0.83
C LEU A 274 19.57 5.11 0.71
N SER A 275 20.40 4.91 -0.30
CA SER A 275 21.14 3.65 -0.50
C SER A 275 22.11 3.38 0.65
N ALA A 276 22.92 4.35 1.04
CA ALA A 276 23.91 4.21 2.09
C ALA A 276 23.31 3.93 3.47
N SER A 277 22.12 4.48 3.73
CA SER A 277 21.38 4.29 4.98
C SER A 277 20.42 3.08 4.99
N ASN A 278 20.24 2.39 3.86
CA ASN A 278 19.22 1.37 3.65
C ASN A 278 17.77 1.88 3.89
N THR A 279 17.51 3.16 3.74
CA THR A 279 16.17 3.75 3.91
C THR A 279 15.26 3.33 2.75
N PRO A 280 14.15 2.60 2.99
CA PRO A 280 13.22 2.19 1.95
C PRO A 280 12.27 3.32 1.53
N VAL A 281 11.72 3.18 0.33
CA VAL A 281 10.81 4.13 -0.29
C VAL A 281 9.51 3.44 -0.72
N SER A 282 8.39 4.14 -0.62
CA SER A 282 7.14 3.78 -1.29
C SER A 282 7.02 4.56 -2.60
N TYR A 283 7.10 3.86 -3.72
CA TYR A 283 6.85 4.38 -5.06
C TYR A 283 5.35 4.35 -5.36
N ASN A 284 4.73 5.51 -5.61
CA ASN A 284 3.29 5.66 -5.74
C ASN A 284 2.89 6.13 -7.16
N PRO A 285 2.94 5.26 -8.18
CA PRO A 285 2.79 5.66 -9.59
C PRO A 285 1.41 6.22 -9.92
N LEU A 286 0.33 5.65 -9.39
CA LEU A 286 -1.03 6.17 -9.63
C LEU A 286 -1.22 7.55 -9.00
N ALA A 287 -0.63 7.80 -7.82
CA ALA A 287 -0.64 9.12 -7.21
C ALA A 287 0.05 10.15 -8.12
N SER A 288 1.20 9.79 -8.69
CA SER A 288 1.91 10.66 -9.65
C SER A 288 1.04 11.00 -10.87
N ILE A 289 0.33 10.02 -11.44
CA ILE A 289 -0.54 10.24 -12.61
C ILE A 289 -1.76 11.10 -12.25
N TRP A 290 -2.44 10.79 -11.13
CA TRP A 290 -3.73 11.40 -10.79
C TRP A 290 -3.60 12.76 -10.12
N LYS A 291 -2.57 12.94 -9.29
CA LYS A 291 -2.29 14.20 -8.60
C LYS A 291 -1.44 15.16 -9.44
N GLY A 292 -0.81 14.69 -10.53
CA GLY A 292 0.15 15.45 -11.30
C GLY A 292 1.47 15.70 -10.59
N ASN A 293 1.86 14.82 -9.66
CA ASN A 293 3.17 14.84 -9.02
C ASN A 293 4.25 14.37 -10.02
N ALA A 294 5.51 14.64 -9.71
CA ALA A 294 6.61 14.02 -10.42
C ALA A 294 6.61 12.50 -10.21
N VAL A 295 7.30 11.77 -11.07
CA VAL A 295 7.46 10.31 -10.98
C VAL A 295 8.77 10.00 -10.27
N ALA A 296 8.72 9.25 -9.16
CA ALA A 296 9.93 8.80 -8.48
C ALA A 296 10.80 7.93 -9.40
N PRO A 297 12.13 8.07 -9.39
CA PRO A 297 13.01 7.31 -10.29
C PRO A 297 13.27 5.88 -9.78
N ALA A 298 12.23 5.03 -9.79
CA ALA A 298 12.26 3.69 -9.20
C ALA A 298 13.35 2.77 -9.80
N LEU A 299 13.64 2.90 -11.09
CA LEU A 299 14.74 2.16 -11.71
C LEU A 299 16.12 2.65 -11.24
N ALA A 300 16.28 3.96 -10.98
CA ALA A 300 17.50 4.46 -10.39
C ALA A 300 17.64 4.01 -8.92
N PHE A 301 16.53 3.89 -8.19
CA PHE A 301 16.53 3.27 -6.86
C PHE A 301 17.03 1.83 -6.94
N GLN A 302 16.47 1.00 -7.82
CA GLN A 302 16.91 -0.38 -8.03
C GLN A 302 18.39 -0.46 -8.37
N GLN A 303 18.86 0.34 -9.33
CA GLN A 303 20.25 0.33 -9.80
C GLN A 303 21.24 0.69 -8.69
N ARG A 304 20.84 1.54 -7.74
CA ARG A 304 21.67 1.98 -6.62
C ARG A 304 21.39 1.23 -5.32
N GLY A 305 20.56 0.18 -5.36
CA GLY A 305 20.29 -0.67 -4.21
C GLY A 305 19.34 -0.08 -3.17
N VAL A 306 18.64 1.03 -3.48
CA VAL A 306 17.55 1.54 -2.63
C VAL A 306 16.38 0.57 -2.71
N LYS A 307 15.92 0.09 -1.57
CA LYS A 307 14.75 -0.79 -1.48
C LYS A 307 13.48 0.02 -1.69
N PHE A 308 12.52 -0.53 -2.45
CA PHE A 308 11.24 0.14 -2.62
C PHE A 308 10.08 -0.84 -2.80
N GLY A 309 8.92 -0.39 -2.36
CA GLY A 309 7.63 -1.03 -2.63
C GLY A 309 6.75 -0.16 -3.53
N ILE A 310 5.60 -0.70 -3.94
CA ILE A 310 4.59 0.04 -4.72
C ILE A 310 3.42 0.38 -3.81
N GLY A 311 3.02 1.66 -3.77
CA GLY A 311 1.89 2.16 -3.00
C GLY A 311 0.77 2.73 -3.87
N SER A 312 -0.48 2.64 -3.38
CA SER A 312 -1.65 3.18 -4.08
C SER A 312 -1.96 4.64 -3.70
N ASP A 313 -1.56 5.06 -2.52
CA ASP A 313 -1.98 6.34 -1.92
C ASP A 313 -3.53 6.45 -1.89
N THR A 314 -4.07 7.64 -2.01
CA THR A 314 -5.52 7.86 -2.12
C THR A 314 -5.98 7.81 -3.58
N THR A 315 -5.72 6.69 -4.25
CA THR A 315 -6.15 6.49 -5.64
C THR A 315 -6.99 5.20 -5.78
N SER A 316 -6.68 4.32 -6.72
CA SER A 316 -7.35 3.03 -6.84
C SER A 316 -6.59 1.97 -6.06
N ALA A 317 -7.26 1.30 -5.14
CA ALA A 317 -6.71 0.14 -4.44
C ALA A 317 -6.79 -1.11 -5.33
N ASP A 318 -6.11 -1.07 -6.47
CA ASP A 318 -6.05 -2.12 -7.48
C ASP A 318 -4.59 -2.40 -7.83
N GLY A 319 -4.07 -3.54 -7.38
CA GLY A 319 -2.67 -3.90 -7.51
C GLY A 319 -2.21 -4.02 -8.95
N PHE A 320 -3.06 -4.52 -9.85
CA PHE A 320 -2.70 -4.62 -11.27
C PHE A 320 -2.61 -3.26 -11.95
N LYS A 321 -3.49 -2.32 -11.60
CA LYS A 321 -3.38 -0.94 -12.11
C LYS A 321 -2.09 -0.29 -11.64
N ASN A 322 -1.76 -0.47 -10.34
CA ASN A 322 -0.51 0.03 -9.80
C ASN A 322 0.71 -0.60 -10.45
N LEU A 323 0.68 -1.92 -10.64
CA LEU A 323 1.77 -2.67 -11.27
C LEU A 323 2.05 -2.18 -12.70
N SER A 324 1.00 -2.07 -13.52
CA SER A 324 1.10 -1.56 -14.89
C SER A 324 1.52 -0.10 -14.94
N ALA A 325 0.97 0.75 -14.05
CA ALA A 325 1.37 2.15 -13.95
C ALA A 325 2.83 2.31 -13.52
N ALA A 326 3.33 1.44 -12.62
CA ALA A 326 4.71 1.47 -12.16
C ALA A 326 5.70 1.28 -13.33
N GLU A 327 5.46 0.30 -14.18
CA GLU A 327 6.27 0.06 -15.39
C GLU A 327 6.13 1.21 -16.38
N ALA A 328 4.90 1.59 -16.74
CA ALA A 328 4.64 2.59 -17.77
C ALA A 328 5.22 3.97 -17.42
N CYS A 329 5.08 4.42 -16.17
CA CYS A 329 5.62 5.70 -15.72
C CYS A 329 7.15 5.74 -15.85
N GLN A 330 7.84 4.67 -15.46
CA GLN A 330 9.30 4.62 -15.59
C GLN A 330 9.75 4.68 -17.05
N ARG A 331 9.09 3.92 -17.91
CA ARG A 331 9.41 3.92 -19.35
C ARG A 331 9.25 5.31 -19.96
N ILE A 332 8.10 5.95 -19.72
CA ILE A 332 7.79 7.25 -20.32
C ILE A 332 8.67 8.36 -19.76
N THR A 333 8.90 8.37 -18.43
CA THR A 333 9.54 9.51 -17.76
C THR A 333 11.05 9.40 -17.72
N HIS A 334 11.60 8.20 -17.55
CA HIS A 334 13.03 8.02 -17.27
C HIS A 334 13.80 7.26 -18.36
N CYS A 335 13.13 6.43 -19.17
CA CYS A 335 13.80 5.58 -20.13
C CYS A 335 13.71 6.11 -21.56
N MET A 336 12.52 6.40 -22.05
CA MET A 336 12.32 6.92 -23.42
C MET A 336 13.06 8.26 -23.67
N PRO A 337 13.14 9.20 -22.72
CA PRO A 337 13.90 10.43 -22.93
C PRO A 337 15.38 10.25 -23.19
N ILE A 338 15.96 9.12 -22.79
CA ILE A 338 17.37 8.74 -23.02
C ILE A 338 17.53 7.61 -24.05
N ASP A 339 16.46 7.31 -24.82
CA ASP A 339 16.44 6.26 -25.85
C ASP A 339 16.70 4.84 -25.30
N ASP A 340 16.38 4.59 -24.04
CA ASP A 340 16.48 3.27 -23.42
C ASP A 340 15.13 2.54 -23.45
N PHE A 341 14.96 1.64 -24.39
CA PHE A 341 13.74 0.84 -24.53
C PHE A 341 13.78 -0.49 -23.76
N SER A 342 14.93 -0.83 -23.17
CA SER A 342 15.15 -2.10 -22.46
C SER A 342 15.05 -1.99 -20.94
N ALA A 343 14.78 -0.79 -20.41
CA ALA A 343 14.84 -0.51 -18.99
C ALA A 343 13.79 -1.27 -18.17
N GLY A 344 14.25 -1.84 -17.08
CA GLY A 344 13.47 -2.65 -16.16
C GLY A 344 13.23 -4.06 -16.68
N ALA A 345 12.89 -4.94 -15.77
CA ALA A 345 12.45 -6.31 -16.04
C ALA A 345 11.10 -6.53 -15.36
N ALA A 346 10.30 -7.49 -15.82
CA ALA A 346 9.00 -7.77 -15.22
C ALA A 346 9.11 -8.10 -13.73
N TRP A 347 10.15 -8.87 -13.34
CA TRP A 347 10.41 -9.22 -11.95
C TRP A 347 10.67 -7.99 -11.03
N THR A 348 11.12 -6.86 -11.56
CA THR A 348 11.26 -5.61 -10.81
C THR A 348 9.92 -5.19 -10.22
N TRP A 349 8.88 -5.25 -11.02
CA TRP A 349 7.55 -4.76 -10.66
C TRP A 349 6.78 -5.77 -9.82
N THR A 350 6.82 -7.06 -10.20
CA THR A 350 6.20 -8.14 -9.42
C THR A 350 6.82 -8.25 -8.03
N SER A 351 8.16 -8.12 -7.95
CA SER A 351 8.87 -8.10 -6.66
C SER A 351 8.54 -6.84 -5.85
N ALA A 352 8.52 -5.65 -6.47
CA ALA A 352 8.20 -4.40 -5.76
C ALA A 352 6.78 -4.40 -5.20
N ALA A 353 5.79 -5.00 -5.90
CA ALA A 353 4.41 -5.10 -5.44
C ALA A 353 4.18 -6.16 -4.33
N SER A 354 5.17 -7.00 -4.05
CA SER A 354 5.07 -8.07 -3.05
C SER A 354 6.22 -8.00 -2.03
N ASN A 355 7.32 -8.72 -2.24
CA ASN A 355 8.45 -8.74 -1.32
C ASN A 355 9.12 -7.37 -1.12
N GLY A 356 9.23 -6.54 -2.16
CA GLY A 356 9.78 -5.19 -2.04
C GLY A 356 8.95 -4.30 -1.11
N SER A 357 7.61 -4.37 -1.23
CA SER A 357 6.70 -3.71 -0.30
C SER A 357 6.78 -4.29 1.11
N ALA A 358 6.93 -5.63 1.25
CA ALA A 358 7.12 -6.26 2.56
C ALA A 358 8.40 -5.77 3.25
N VAL A 359 9.52 -5.72 2.52
CA VAL A 359 10.80 -5.18 3.01
C VAL A 359 10.65 -3.69 3.40
N ALA A 360 9.99 -2.90 2.56
CA ALA A 360 9.76 -1.49 2.84
C ALA A 360 8.95 -1.29 4.13
N ALA A 361 7.95 -2.14 4.35
CA ALA A 361 7.10 -2.14 5.55
C ALA A 361 7.73 -2.85 6.77
N GLY A 362 8.86 -3.56 6.61
CA GLY A 362 9.51 -4.33 7.69
C GLY A 362 8.77 -5.60 8.10
N ILE A 363 8.07 -6.23 7.17
CA ILE A 363 7.25 -7.43 7.40
C ILE A 363 7.65 -8.63 6.52
N ASP A 364 8.77 -8.54 5.84
CA ASP A 364 9.28 -9.57 4.91
C ASP A 364 9.68 -10.88 5.61
N GLY A 365 9.85 -10.86 6.93
CA GLY A 365 9.98 -12.07 7.74
C GLY A 365 8.69 -12.86 7.92
N SER A 366 7.53 -12.30 7.52
CA SER A 366 6.22 -12.92 7.71
C SER A 366 5.48 -13.15 6.39
N VAL A 367 5.55 -12.21 5.44
CA VAL A 367 4.77 -12.22 4.19
C VAL A 367 5.55 -11.66 3.01
N GLY A 368 4.94 -11.61 1.83
CA GLY A 368 5.47 -10.97 0.62
C GLY A 368 6.16 -11.96 -0.34
N SER A 369 6.31 -13.22 0.04
CA SER A 369 6.89 -14.27 -0.81
C SER A 369 6.24 -15.62 -0.57
N LEU A 370 6.24 -16.48 -1.58
CA LEU A 370 5.80 -17.87 -1.44
C LEU A 370 7.00 -18.75 -1.02
N LEU A 371 7.32 -18.71 0.26
CA LEU A 371 8.42 -19.48 0.86
C LEU A 371 7.95 -20.25 2.09
N SER A 372 8.53 -21.43 2.32
CA SER A 372 8.29 -22.18 3.57
C SER A 372 8.63 -21.34 4.80
N GLY A 373 7.75 -21.36 5.77
CA GLY A 373 7.88 -20.62 7.03
C GLY A 373 7.16 -19.28 7.05
N LEU A 374 6.78 -18.74 5.89
CA LEU A 374 5.99 -17.52 5.80
C LEU A 374 4.48 -17.82 5.88
N GLU A 375 3.70 -16.82 6.24
CA GLU A 375 2.24 -16.90 6.19
C GLU A 375 1.75 -17.02 4.74
N ALA A 376 0.66 -17.72 4.55
CA ALA A 376 0.11 -18.02 3.24
C ALA A 376 -0.76 -16.86 2.74
N ASP A 377 -0.12 -15.82 2.25
CA ASP A 377 -0.74 -14.68 1.59
C ASP A 377 -0.53 -14.80 0.08
N PHE A 378 -1.57 -15.18 -0.68
CA PHE A 378 -1.45 -15.40 -2.12
C PHE A 378 -2.73 -15.14 -2.91
N LEU A 379 -2.58 -14.98 -4.21
CA LEU A 379 -3.65 -14.89 -5.18
C LEU A 379 -3.73 -16.17 -6.01
N LEU A 380 -4.95 -16.64 -6.24
CA LEU A 380 -5.26 -17.64 -7.26
C LEU A 380 -5.75 -16.92 -8.51
N VAL A 381 -5.02 -17.00 -9.61
CA VAL A 381 -5.22 -16.22 -10.82
C VAL A 381 -5.58 -17.12 -12.00
N ASP A 382 -6.73 -16.90 -12.65
CA ASP A 382 -7.16 -17.62 -13.85
C ASP A 382 -6.36 -17.15 -15.07
N MET A 383 -5.53 -18.05 -15.63
CA MET A 383 -4.69 -17.79 -16.80
C MET A 383 -5.43 -18.00 -18.12
N LEU A 384 -6.58 -18.70 -18.11
CA LEU A 384 -7.28 -19.09 -19.34
C LEU A 384 -8.31 -18.03 -19.75
N ARG A 385 -7.83 -16.82 -19.96
CA ARG A 385 -8.59 -15.70 -20.47
C ARG A 385 -8.01 -15.23 -21.82
N PRO A 386 -8.82 -14.68 -22.71
CA PRO A 386 -8.33 -14.20 -24.02
C PRO A 386 -7.18 -13.22 -23.91
N GLU A 387 -7.19 -12.36 -22.86
CA GLU A 387 -6.17 -11.34 -22.61
C GLU A 387 -4.80 -11.93 -22.25
N CYS A 388 -4.80 -13.14 -21.65
CA CYS A 388 -3.61 -13.79 -21.09
C CYS A 388 -3.09 -14.94 -21.96
N MET A 389 -3.78 -15.29 -23.05
CA MET A 389 -3.45 -16.45 -23.87
C MET A 389 -3.23 -16.08 -25.34
N PRO A 390 -2.26 -16.68 -26.05
CA PRO A 390 -1.28 -17.65 -25.51
C PRO A 390 -0.22 -17.00 -24.64
N SER A 391 0.23 -17.69 -23.59
CA SER A 391 1.28 -17.21 -22.69
C SER A 391 2.67 -17.63 -23.19
N HIS A 392 3.61 -16.68 -23.20
CA HIS A 392 5.01 -16.88 -23.58
C HIS A 392 5.98 -16.42 -22.48
N ASP A 393 5.62 -15.35 -21.76
CA ASP A 393 6.37 -14.77 -20.63
C ASP A 393 5.41 -14.33 -19.55
N PHE A 394 5.14 -15.24 -18.63
CA PHE A 394 4.14 -15.02 -17.58
C PHE A 394 4.35 -13.73 -16.78
N GLU A 395 5.60 -13.38 -16.41
CA GLU A 395 5.83 -12.19 -15.59
C GLU A 395 5.53 -10.89 -16.35
N TRP A 396 5.95 -10.78 -17.64
CA TRP A 396 5.60 -9.61 -18.45
C TRP A 396 4.10 -9.53 -18.73
N GLU A 397 3.48 -10.65 -18.99
CA GLU A 397 2.03 -10.74 -19.18
C GLU A 397 1.30 -10.33 -17.92
N PHE A 398 1.77 -10.81 -16.76
CA PHE A 398 1.21 -10.50 -15.45
C PHE A 398 1.26 -8.99 -15.15
N VAL A 399 2.35 -8.31 -15.49
CA VAL A 399 2.50 -6.86 -15.31
C VAL A 399 1.59 -6.05 -16.25
N ARG A 400 1.36 -6.52 -17.48
CA ARG A 400 0.76 -5.70 -18.54
C ARG A 400 -0.67 -6.07 -18.91
N TYR A 401 -1.05 -7.35 -18.86
CA TYR A 401 -2.30 -7.84 -19.41
C TYR A 401 -3.28 -8.35 -18.35
N TYR A 402 -2.78 -8.79 -17.22
CA TYR A 402 -3.64 -9.22 -16.13
C TYR A 402 -4.33 -8.03 -15.45
N ASN A 403 -5.49 -8.29 -14.90
CA ASN A 403 -6.28 -7.34 -14.13
C ASN A 403 -7.05 -8.09 -13.02
N ARG A 404 -7.72 -7.39 -12.15
CA ARG A 404 -8.44 -7.98 -11.02
C ARG A 404 -9.52 -9.01 -11.39
N ASP A 405 -10.01 -9.00 -12.65
CA ASP A 405 -11.05 -9.93 -13.09
C ASP A 405 -10.52 -11.36 -13.29
N GLN A 406 -9.19 -11.54 -13.32
CA GLN A 406 -8.54 -12.84 -13.28
C GLN A 406 -8.31 -13.37 -11.86
N ILE A 407 -8.51 -12.57 -10.80
CA ILE A 407 -8.37 -13.05 -9.41
C ILE A 407 -9.61 -13.87 -9.05
N ASP A 408 -9.45 -15.17 -8.95
CA ASP A 408 -10.51 -16.08 -8.51
C ASP A 408 -10.55 -16.24 -6.98
N ALA A 409 -9.39 -16.18 -6.29
CA ALA A 409 -9.33 -16.16 -4.84
C ALA A 409 -8.21 -15.27 -4.33
N VAL A 410 -8.45 -14.62 -3.20
CA VAL A 410 -7.45 -13.96 -2.36
C VAL A 410 -7.40 -14.70 -1.03
N VAL A 411 -6.21 -15.15 -0.67
CA VAL A 411 -5.94 -15.87 0.58
C VAL A 411 -5.03 -15.03 1.44
N ILE A 412 -5.40 -14.82 2.69
CA ILE A 412 -4.63 -14.08 3.69
C ILE A 412 -4.46 -14.97 4.92
N SER A 413 -3.24 -15.15 5.36
CA SER A 413 -2.93 -16.04 6.50
C SER A 413 -3.55 -17.43 6.33
N GLY A 414 -3.52 -17.98 5.11
CA GLY A 414 -4.09 -19.29 4.79
C GLY A 414 -5.62 -19.35 4.65
N GLU A 415 -6.34 -18.25 4.92
CA GLU A 415 -7.80 -18.19 4.87
C GLU A 415 -8.27 -17.47 3.59
N PRO A 416 -9.22 -18.02 2.82
CA PRO A 416 -9.80 -17.32 1.69
C PRO A 416 -10.68 -16.16 2.17
N VAL A 417 -10.31 -14.93 1.83
CA VAL A 417 -11.06 -13.70 2.19
C VAL A 417 -11.91 -13.18 1.05
N VAL A 418 -11.49 -13.41 -0.20
CA VAL A 418 -12.27 -13.12 -1.42
C VAL A 418 -12.31 -14.37 -2.29
N PHE A 419 -13.47 -14.66 -2.85
CA PHE A 419 -13.68 -15.74 -3.82
C PHE A 419 -14.72 -15.31 -4.87
N GLY A 420 -14.33 -15.40 -6.15
CA GLY A 420 -15.18 -14.93 -7.25
C GLY A 420 -15.55 -13.46 -7.19
N GLY A 421 -14.64 -12.63 -6.67
CA GLY A 421 -14.83 -11.19 -6.54
C GLY A 421 -15.77 -10.79 -5.38
N LYS A 422 -16.17 -11.73 -4.51
CA LYS A 422 -17.03 -11.48 -3.34
C LYS A 422 -16.29 -11.81 -2.05
N ALA A 423 -16.60 -11.10 -0.98
CA ALA A 423 -16.10 -11.45 0.35
C ALA A 423 -16.63 -12.83 0.78
N VAL A 424 -15.76 -13.62 1.44
CA VAL A 424 -16.11 -14.99 1.85
C VAL A 424 -16.85 -15.04 3.19
N ASN A 425 -16.48 -14.16 4.12
CA ASN A 425 -16.87 -14.24 5.52
C ASN A 425 -17.94 -13.22 5.93
N TRP A 426 -18.34 -12.33 5.02
CA TRP A 426 -19.37 -11.31 5.26
C TRP A 426 -20.07 -10.91 3.96
N ASP A 427 -21.26 -10.28 4.07
CA ASP A 427 -22.10 -9.87 2.93
C ASP A 427 -21.67 -8.48 2.43
N ASP A 428 -20.79 -8.46 1.45
CA ASP A 428 -20.25 -7.25 0.84
C ASP A 428 -21.29 -6.48 0.00
N GLU A 429 -22.22 -7.17 -0.65
CA GLU A 429 -23.30 -6.52 -1.41
C GLU A 429 -24.25 -5.76 -0.49
N SER A 430 -24.66 -6.40 0.61
CA SER A 430 -25.52 -5.76 1.62
C SER A 430 -24.80 -4.57 2.27
N PHE A 431 -23.53 -4.72 2.61
CA PHE A 431 -22.71 -3.63 3.17
C PHE A 431 -22.66 -2.41 2.24
N ILE A 432 -22.36 -2.61 0.95
CA ILE A 432 -22.31 -1.53 -0.04
C ILE A 432 -23.67 -0.85 -0.16
N ASN A 433 -24.76 -1.63 -0.33
CA ASN A 433 -26.11 -1.09 -0.50
C ASN A 433 -26.57 -0.26 0.70
N GLN A 434 -26.24 -0.68 1.92
CA GLN A 434 -26.60 0.01 3.15
C GLN A 434 -25.80 1.30 3.36
N ASN A 435 -24.57 1.37 2.85
CA ASN A 435 -23.64 2.47 3.16
C ASN A 435 -23.37 3.42 1.98
N ILE A 436 -23.98 3.21 0.81
CA ILE A 436 -23.76 4.09 -0.35
C ILE A 436 -24.17 5.53 -0.06
N GLY A 437 -25.27 5.74 0.67
CA GLY A 437 -25.70 7.07 1.11
C GLY A 437 -24.69 7.74 2.05
N THR A 438 -24.13 6.97 2.98
CA THR A 438 -23.07 7.42 3.88
C THR A 438 -21.80 7.81 3.10
N ALA A 439 -21.40 7.05 2.10
CA ALA A 439 -20.25 7.35 1.25
C ALA A 439 -20.41 8.71 0.56
N TYR A 440 -21.58 9.01 -0.02
CA TYR A 440 -21.86 10.32 -0.60
C TYR A 440 -21.88 11.43 0.45
N SER A 441 -22.44 11.18 1.63
CA SER A 441 -22.49 12.15 2.73
C SER A 441 -21.08 12.51 3.20
N VAL A 442 -20.21 11.52 3.44
CA VAL A 442 -18.81 11.74 3.84
C VAL A 442 -18.05 12.56 2.78
N ALA A 443 -18.22 12.22 1.50
CA ALA A 443 -17.58 12.96 0.42
C ALA A 443 -18.08 14.41 0.25
N SER A 444 -19.30 14.71 0.70
CA SER A 444 -19.96 16.01 0.52
C SER A 444 -20.00 16.88 1.76
N ALA A 445 -19.74 16.33 2.95
CA ALA A 445 -19.86 17.03 4.22
C ALA A 445 -18.81 18.14 4.44
N PRO A 446 -17.52 17.95 4.10
CA PRO A 446 -16.53 18.98 4.33
C PRO A 446 -16.63 20.12 3.31
N GLU A 447 -16.27 21.33 3.74
CA GLU A 447 -16.07 22.44 2.82
C GLU A 447 -14.79 22.26 2.02
N ILE A 448 -14.96 21.73 0.79
CA ILE A 448 -13.87 21.42 -0.12
C ILE A 448 -13.54 22.63 -0.99
N ILE A 449 -12.28 23.06 -0.97
CA ILE A 449 -11.81 24.14 -1.83
C ILE A 449 -11.44 23.57 -3.20
N ARG A 450 -12.32 23.73 -4.19
CA ARG A 450 -12.06 23.37 -5.59
C ARG A 450 -11.37 24.51 -6.33
N VAL A 451 -10.40 24.15 -7.17
CA VAL A 451 -9.73 25.08 -8.09
C VAL A 451 -10.29 24.93 -9.50
N HIS A 452 -10.72 23.73 -9.86
CA HIS A 452 -11.37 23.44 -11.14
C HIS A 452 -12.79 22.94 -10.94
N GLY A 453 -13.67 23.32 -11.86
CA GLY A 453 -15.02 22.80 -11.94
C GLY A 453 -15.04 21.32 -12.41
N PRO A 454 -16.20 20.65 -12.35
CA PRO A 454 -16.38 19.33 -12.93
C PRO A 454 -16.02 19.33 -14.43
N SER A 455 -15.57 18.19 -14.93
CA SER A 455 -15.19 18.06 -16.35
C SER A 455 -16.35 18.37 -17.33
N SER A 456 -17.59 18.30 -16.85
CA SER A 456 -18.77 18.73 -17.61
C SER A 456 -18.75 20.21 -17.98
N ASP A 457 -18.14 21.06 -17.15
CA ASP A 457 -18.09 22.50 -17.36
C ASP A 457 -17.13 22.92 -18.48
N HIS A 458 -16.28 21.98 -18.92
CA HIS A 458 -15.29 22.19 -19.98
C HIS A 458 -15.67 21.52 -21.30
N ARG A 459 -16.88 20.93 -21.40
CA ARG A 459 -17.34 20.38 -22.69
C ARG A 459 -17.65 21.50 -23.63
N PRO A 460 -17.11 21.47 -24.87
CA PRO A 460 -17.58 22.39 -25.91
C PRO A 460 -19.09 22.23 -26.09
N SER A 461 -19.80 23.32 -26.21
CA SER A 461 -21.19 23.29 -26.66
C SER A 461 -21.23 22.64 -28.05
N VAL A 462 -21.96 21.55 -28.19
CA VAL A 462 -22.19 20.84 -29.45
C VAL A 462 -23.16 21.65 -30.29
#